data_0a098dea32640c18df08ef68d1fcfc3e
#
_entry.id   0a098dea32640c18df08ef68d1fcfc3e
#
_cell.length_a   1.000
_cell.length_b   1.000
_cell.length_c   1.000
_cell.angle_alpha   90.00
_cell.angle_beta   90.00
_cell.angle_gamma   90.00
#
_symmetry.space_group_name_H-M   'P 1'
#
loop_
_entity.id
_entity.type
_entity.pdbx_description
1 polymer ?
#
loop_
_entity_poly.entity_id
_entity_poly.type
_entity_poly.pdbx_seq_one_letter_code
_entity_poly.pdbx_strand_id
1 'polypeptide(L)' 'MKVKNMTAGTLVRTVTLVVALLNLGLTSFGKN' A
#
# COMPACT_ATOMS: atom_id res chain seq x y z
N MET A 1 5.07 -7.38 -13.65
CA MET A 1 3.77 -7.59 -12.99
C MET A 1 2.66 -6.91 -13.76
N LYS A 2 1.59 -7.63 -13.98
CA LYS A 2 0.47 -7.12 -14.76
C LYS A 2 -0.74 -6.86 -13.88
N VAL A 3 -1.26 -5.67 -13.96
CA VAL A 3 -2.43 -5.28 -13.18
C VAL A 3 -3.59 -4.90 -14.09
N LYS A 4 -3.73 -5.63 -15.18
CA LYS A 4 -4.74 -5.29 -16.17
C LYS A 4 -6.16 -5.50 -15.69
N ASN A 5 -6.36 -6.48 -14.85
CA ASN A 5 -7.70 -6.84 -14.40
C ASN A 5 -8.17 -6.04 -13.20
N MET A 6 -7.40 -5.08 -12.78
CA MET A 6 -7.79 -4.28 -11.63
C MET A 6 -8.58 -3.06 -12.09
N THR A 7 -9.70 -2.83 -11.42
CA THR A 7 -10.46 -1.61 -11.65
C THR A 7 -9.78 -0.45 -10.95
N ALA A 8 -10.16 0.77 -11.34
CA ALA A 8 -9.57 1.96 -10.74
C ALA A 8 -9.79 1.98 -9.23
N GLY A 9 -10.99 1.62 -8.80
CA GLY A 9 -11.29 1.61 -7.36
C GLY A 9 -10.42 0.62 -6.60
N THR A 10 -10.26 -0.57 -7.15
CA THR A 10 -9.44 -1.59 -6.52
C THR A 10 -7.97 -1.16 -6.50
N LEU A 11 -7.52 -0.55 -7.59
CA LEU A 11 -6.15 -0.09 -7.67
C LEU A 11 -5.85 0.96 -6.61
N VAL A 12 -6.74 1.93 -6.47
CA VAL A 12 -6.57 2.98 -5.48
C VAL A 12 -6.51 2.40 -4.07
N ARG A 13 -7.38 1.46 -3.79
CA ARG A 13 -7.41 0.84 -2.46
C ARG A 13 -6.14 0.05 -2.20
N THR A 14 -5.69 -0.68 -3.19
CA THR A 14 -4.47 -1.46 -3.04
C THR A 14 -3.28 -0.56 -2.76
N VAL A 15 -3.16 0.53 -3.51
CA VAL A 15 -2.07 1.47 -3.31
C VAL A 15 -2.15 2.09 -1.92
N THR A 16 -3.34 2.45 -1.49
CA THR A 16 -3.54 3.03 -0.17
C THR A 16 -3.11 2.06 0.92
N LEU A 17 -3.47 0.79 0.76
CA LEU A 17 -3.10 -0.22 1.74
C LEU A 17 -1.59 -0.42 1.79
N VAL A 18 -0.94 -0.41 0.64
CA VAL A 18 0.52 -0.56 0.59
C VAL A 18 1.18 0.62 1.27
N VAL A 19 0.71 1.83 1.00
CA VAL A 19 1.26 3.01 1.63
C VAL A 19 1.08 2.96 3.14
N ALA A 20 -0.11 2.54 3.58
CA ALA A 20 -0.39 2.43 5.01
C ALA A 20 0.54 1.41 5.66
N LEU A 21 0.77 0.30 4.99
CA LEU A 21 1.64 -0.74 5.51
C LEU A 21 3.07 -0.23 5.64
N LEU A 22 3.55 0.46 4.62
CA LEU A 22 4.89 1.02 4.64
C LEU A 22 5.02 2.06 5.75
N ASN A 23 4.00 2.88 5.89
CA ASN A 23 4.01 3.91 6.92
C ASN A 23 4.10 3.29 8.32
N LEU A 24 3.34 2.24 8.54
CA LEU A 24 3.36 1.54 9.81
C LEU A 24 4.72 0.89 10.05
N GLY A 25 5.25 0.26 9.01
CA GLY A 25 6.56 -0.38 9.11
C GLY A 25 7.66 0.60 9.45
N LEU A 26 7.66 1.73 8.79
CA LEU A 26 8.67 2.77 9.03
C LEU A 26 8.53 3.33 10.43
N THR A 27 7.31 3.55 10.87
CA THR A 27 7.07 4.07 12.21
C THR A 27 7.54 3.08 13.27
N SER A 28 7.24 1.82 13.06
CA SER A 28 7.64 0.77 13.99
C SER A 28 9.16 0.62 14.02
N PHE A 29 9.79 0.73 12.88
CA PHE A 29 11.24 0.61 12.77
C PHE A 29 11.94 1.83 13.35
N GLY A 30 11.46 3.00 12.98
CA GLY A 30 12.10 4.24 13.41
C GLY A 30 11.81 4.59 14.84
N LYS A 31 10.87 3.90 15.44
CA LYS A 31 10.47 4.20 16.79
C LYS A 31 11.57 3.90 17.79
N ASN A 32 12.39 2.97 17.46
CA ASN A 32 13.46 2.59 18.35
C ASN A 32 14.41 3.77 18.55
#